data_915a21d1e8c54244d42cf3f1f7c0db35
#
_entry.id   915a21d1e8c54244d42cf3f1f7c0db35
#
_cell.length_a   1.000
_cell.length_b   1.000
_cell.length_c   1.000
_cell.angle_alpha   90.00
_cell.angle_beta   90.00
_cell.angle_gamma   90.00
#
_symmetry.space_group_name_H-M   'P 1'
#
loop_
_entity.id
_entity.type
_entity.pdbx_description
1 polymer ?
#
loop_
_entity_poly.entity_id
_entity_poly.type
_entity_poly.pdbx_seq_one_letter_code
_entity_poly.pdbx_strand_id
1 'polypeptide(L)'
;MTAKVFLEQINNTDNIKIQKDEEGVNLQVDESLNNAINELEKGNTLINLVVEKIQPDVKEESLEKVDTMLGTYSTKFDSSVSGRSHNVALAAKSTSDVLLMPGESFSYNKQTGSRTTSNGYKNAPVIVQGVVQEGIGGGVCQVSSTLYNAVLYAGLEIESIKNHSIP
;
A
#
# COMPACT_ATOMS: atom_id res chain seq x y z
N MET A 1 -11.12 -7.53 -9.84
CA MET A 1 -10.14 -7.27 -8.73
C MET A 1 -8.74 -7.23 -9.31
N THR A 2 -7.93 -6.26 -8.95
CA THR A 2 -6.54 -6.12 -9.46
C THR A 2 -5.65 -7.23 -8.90
N ALA A 3 -4.74 -7.78 -9.70
CA ALA A 3 -3.72 -8.72 -9.25
C ALA A 3 -2.80 -8.10 -8.19
N LYS A 4 -2.31 -8.89 -7.26
CA LYS A 4 -1.43 -8.44 -6.17
C LYS A 4 -0.27 -9.39 -6.00
N VAL A 5 0.87 -8.82 -5.59
CA VAL A 5 2.05 -9.57 -5.15
C VAL A 5 2.24 -9.35 -3.66
N PHE A 6 2.56 -10.40 -2.93
CA PHE A 6 2.94 -10.32 -1.53
C PHE A 6 3.97 -11.39 -1.18
N LEU A 7 4.73 -11.13 -0.12
CA LEU A 7 5.70 -12.07 0.42
C LEU A 7 5.03 -12.92 1.50
N GLU A 8 5.12 -14.23 1.34
CA GLU A 8 4.70 -15.20 2.35
C GLU A 8 5.93 -15.88 2.93
N GLN A 9 6.11 -15.79 4.25
CA GLN A 9 7.20 -16.51 4.93
C GLN A 9 6.76 -17.93 5.27
N ILE A 10 7.40 -18.91 4.62
CA ILE A 10 7.20 -20.33 4.91
C ILE A 10 8.55 -20.90 5.33
N ASN A 11 8.64 -21.42 6.58
CA ASN A 11 9.86 -22.03 7.13
C ASN A 11 11.11 -21.13 7.04
N ASN A 12 10.97 -19.84 7.35
CA ASN A 12 12.02 -18.82 7.23
C ASN A 12 12.52 -18.58 5.79
N THR A 13 11.79 -19.00 4.80
CA THR A 13 12.06 -18.70 3.39
C THR A 13 10.98 -17.75 2.88
N ASP A 14 11.40 -16.65 2.27
CA ASP A 14 10.49 -15.71 1.63
C ASP A 14 10.01 -16.29 0.28
N ASN A 15 8.70 -16.43 0.15
CA ASN A 15 8.08 -16.88 -1.09
C ASN A 15 7.25 -15.74 -1.68
N ILE A 16 7.41 -15.52 -2.96
CA ILE A 16 6.61 -14.56 -3.71
C ILE A 16 5.31 -15.26 -4.11
N LYS A 17 4.19 -14.67 -3.75
CA LYS A 17 2.86 -15.17 -4.10
C LYS A 17 2.11 -14.13 -4.90
N ILE A 18 1.56 -14.56 -6.03
CA ILE A 18 0.74 -13.72 -6.89
C ILE A 18 -0.72 -14.12 -6.69
N GLN A 19 -1.54 -13.14 -6.31
CA GLN A 19 -2.99 -13.29 -6.33
C GLN A 19 -3.48 -12.90 -7.72
N LYS A 20 -4.26 -13.79 -8.33
CA LYS A 20 -4.85 -13.58 -9.66
C LYS A 20 -5.77 -12.37 -9.67
N ASP A 21 -5.82 -11.74 -10.81
CA ASP A 21 -6.83 -10.73 -11.10
C ASP A 21 -8.19 -11.38 -11.42
N GLU A 22 -9.22 -10.61 -11.23
CA GLU A 22 -10.59 -10.96 -11.61
C GLU A 22 -11.23 -9.77 -12.30
N GLU A 23 -11.93 -10.03 -13.40
CA GLU A 23 -12.76 -9.01 -14.05
C GLU A 23 -13.83 -8.49 -13.07
N GLY A 24 -13.98 -7.19 -13.00
CA GLY A 24 -15.09 -6.55 -12.32
C GLY A 24 -16.32 -6.48 -13.23
N VAL A 25 -17.49 -6.23 -12.62
CA VAL A 25 -18.74 -5.97 -13.34
C VAL A 25 -19.33 -4.67 -12.81
N ASN A 26 -19.65 -3.75 -13.69
CA ASN A 26 -20.35 -2.51 -13.37
C ASN A 26 -21.75 -2.55 -13.98
N LEU A 27 -22.77 -2.36 -13.15
CA LEU A 27 -24.16 -2.31 -13.62
C LEU A 27 -24.42 -0.97 -14.31
N GLN A 28 -24.83 -1.03 -15.57
CA GLN A 28 -25.30 0.14 -16.32
C GLN A 28 -26.78 0.38 -15.96
N VAL A 29 -27.01 1.20 -14.93
CA VAL A 29 -28.34 1.34 -14.28
C VAL A 29 -29.37 1.89 -15.27
N ASP A 30 -29.04 2.98 -15.99
CA ASP A 30 -29.98 3.63 -16.91
C ASP A 30 -30.32 2.73 -18.10
N GLU A 31 -29.34 2.03 -18.66
CA GLU A 31 -29.55 1.09 -19.76
C GLU A 31 -30.35 -0.14 -19.30
N SER A 32 -30.05 -0.64 -18.12
CA SER A 32 -30.80 -1.75 -17.51
C SER A 32 -32.26 -1.39 -17.25
N LEU A 33 -32.50 -0.16 -16.78
CA LEU A 33 -33.89 0.33 -16.55
C LEU A 33 -34.66 0.43 -17.86
N ASN A 34 -34.05 1.05 -18.86
CA ASN A 34 -34.69 1.16 -20.20
C ASN A 34 -34.95 -0.20 -20.81
N ASN A 35 -34.02 -1.14 -20.71
CA ASN A 35 -34.19 -2.51 -21.15
C ASN A 35 -35.36 -3.20 -20.40
N ALA A 36 -35.41 -3.00 -19.06
CA ALA A 36 -36.48 -3.57 -18.23
C ALA A 36 -37.86 -3.07 -18.64
N ILE A 37 -38.04 -1.77 -18.88
CA ILE A 37 -39.30 -1.18 -19.32
C ILE A 37 -39.71 -1.79 -20.67
N ASN A 38 -38.81 -1.82 -21.65
CA ASN A 38 -39.06 -2.35 -22.98
C ASN A 38 -39.46 -3.84 -22.96
N GLU A 39 -38.81 -4.65 -22.12
CA GLU A 39 -39.11 -6.07 -22.01
C GLU A 39 -40.44 -6.33 -21.30
N LEU A 40 -40.79 -5.54 -20.29
CA LEU A 40 -42.09 -5.61 -19.61
C LEU A 40 -43.21 -5.21 -20.56
N GLU A 41 -43.07 -4.20 -21.40
CA GLU A 41 -44.04 -3.79 -22.39
C GLU A 41 -44.31 -4.89 -23.44
N LYS A 42 -43.32 -5.72 -23.74
CA LYS A 42 -43.45 -6.93 -24.59
C LYS A 42 -44.06 -8.12 -23.87
N GLY A 43 -44.33 -8.03 -22.57
CA GLY A 43 -44.86 -9.11 -21.74
C GLY A 43 -43.78 -10.09 -21.24
N ASN A 44 -42.53 -9.79 -21.37
CA ASN A 44 -41.42 -10.60 -20.84
C ASN A 44 -41.27 -10.38 -19.33
N THR A 45 -41.13 -11.46 -18.58
CA THR A 45 -40.95 -11.43 -17.12
C THR A 45 -39.50 -11.68 -16.69
N LEU A 46 -38.64 -12.18 -17.59
CA LEU A 46 -37.21 -12.35 -17.37
C LEU A 46 -36.45 -11.21 -18.04
N ILE A 47 -35.79 -10.40 -17.23
CA ILE A 47 -35.08 -9.20 -17.69
C ILE A 47 -33.59 -9.38 -17.42
N ASN A 48 -32.77 -9.28 -18.46
CA ASN A 48 -31.32 -9.27 -18.31
C ASN A 48 -30.84 -7.84 -18.01
N LEU A 49 -30.04 -7.73 -16.96
CA LEU A 49 -29.37 -6.44 -16.64
C LEU A 49 -28.22 -6.20 -17.61
N VAL A 50 -28.03 -4.95 -17.97
CA VAL A 50 -26.89 -4.51 -18.79
C VAL A 50 -25.70 -4.25 -17.90
N VAL A 51 -24.62 -4.97 -18.12
CA VAL A 51 -23.39 -4.86 -17.34
C VAL A 51 -22.20 -4.62 -18.23
N GLU A 52 -21.28 -3.78 -17.77
CA GLU A 52 -20.00 -3.53 -18.38
C GLU A 52 -18.91 -4.30 -17.61
N LYS A 53 -18.04 -4.97 -18.33
CA LYS A 53 -16.85 -5.63 -17.74
C LYS A 53 -15.76 -4.62 -17.50
N ILE A 54 -15.31 -4.55 -16.25
CA ILE A 54 -14.16 -3.71 -15.87
C ILE A 54 -12.92 -4.60 -15.84
N GLN A 55 -11.95 -4.25 -16.66
CA GLN A 55 -10.65 -4.92 -16.63
C GLN A 55 -9.84 -4.45 -15.42
N PRO A 56 -9.07 -5.32 -14.78
CA PRO A 56 -8.18 -4.95 -13.70
C PRO A 56 -7.03 -4.06 -14.21
N ASP A 57 -6.63 -3.09 -13.39
CA ASP A 57 -5.51 -2.17 -13.72
C ASP A 57 -4.17 -2.91 -13.81
N VAL A 58 -4.00 -3.95 -12.99
CA VAL A 58 -2.81 -4.82 -13.00
C VAL A 58 -3.27 -6.26 -13.20
N LYS A 59 -2.74 -6.89 -14.24
CA LYS A 59 -3.00 -8.28 -14.59
C LYS A 59 -1.94 -9.22 -14.02
N GLU A 60 -2.29 -10.48 -13.75
CA GLU A 60 -1.38 -11.53 -13.29
C GLU A 60 -0.13 -11.63 -14.17
N GLU A 61 -0.29 -11.59 -15.48
CA GLU A 61 0.82 -11.67 -16.46
C GLU A 61 1.91 -10.61 -16.25
N SER A 62 1.52 -9.41 -15.78
CA SER A 62 2.45 -8.32 -15.49
C SER A 62 3.30 -8.60 -14.25
N LEU A 63 2.84 -9.48 -13.37
CA LEU A 63 3.47 -9.82 -12.10
C LEU A 63 4.27 -11.13 -12.15
N GLU A 64 4.12 -11.95 -13.18
CA GLU A 64 4.85 -13.23 -13.33
C GLU A 64 6.38 -13.07 -13.29
N LYS A 65 6.88 -11.88 -13.62
CA LYS A 65 8.32 -11.55 -13.60
C LYS A 65 8.82 -11.08 -12.24
N VAL A 66 7.93 -10.96 -11.25
CA VAL A 66 8.31 -10.60 -9.87
C VAL A 66 8.71 -11.89 -9.15
N ASP A 67 9.97 -12.27 -9.26
CA ASP A 67 10.50 -13.55 -8.81
C ASP A 67 11.72 -13.44 -7.88
N THR A 68 12.25 -12.23 -7.72
CA THR A 68 13.55 -12.03 -7.05
C THR A 68 13.48 -10.90 -6.02
N MET A 69 14.07 -11.12 -4.83
CA MET A 69 14.28 -10.09 -3.83
C MET A 69 15.50 -9.24 -4.23
N LEU A 70 15.28 -7.97 -4.56
CA LEU A 70 16.34 -7.04 -4.99
C LEU A 70 17.13 -6.45 -3.84
N GLY A 71 16.48 -6.20 -2.69
CA GLY A 71 17.14 -5.62 -1.53
C GLY A 71 16.39 -5.88 -0.25
N THR A 72 17.14 -5.99 0.84
CA THR A 72 16.60 -6.14 2.19
C THR A 72 17.42 -5.35 3.19
N TYR A 73 16.78 -4.78 4.19
CA TYR A 73 17.45 -4.10 5.30
C TYR A 73 16.60 -4.19 6.56
N SER A 74 17.24 -4.32 7.70
CA SER A 74 16.56 -4.39 8.98
C SER A 74 17.25 -3.52 10.02
N THR A 75 16.47 -2.93 10.91
CA THR A 75 16.95 -2.17 12.05
C THR A 75 16.24 -2.62 13.33
N LYS A 76 16.90 -2.42 14.46
CA LYS A 76 16.33 -2.70 15.78
C LYS A 76 16.00 -1.38 16.47
N PHE A 77 14.96 -1.38 17.29
CA PHE A 77 14.62 -0.24 18.13
C PHE A 77 14.13 -0.74 19.50
N ASP A 78 14.19 0.16 20.49
CA ASP A 78 13.64 -0.14 21.81
C ASP A 78 12.12 -0.09 21.77
N SER A 79 11.49 -1.23 22.05
CA SER A 79 10.03 -1.39 22.06
C SER A 79 9.38 -1.04 23.41
N SER A 80 10.14 -0.62 24.42
CA SER A 80 9.62 -0.28 25.76
C SER A 80 8.68 0.93 25.73
N VAL A 81 8.89 1.87 24.79
CA VAL A 81 8.01 3.01 24.58
C VAL A 81 6.84 2.61 23.69
N SER A 82 5.70 2.30 24.29
CA SER A 82 4.53 1.75 23.59
C SER A 82 3.99 2.64 22.46
N GLY A 83 3.97 3.97 22.64
CA GLY A 83 3.55 4.93 21.64
C GLY A 83 4.46 4.89 20.40
N ARG A 84 5.79 4.81 20.60
CA ARG A 84 6.77 4.66 19.53
C ARG A 84 6.60 3.35 18.78
N SER A 85 6.46 2.24 19.50
CA SER A 85 6.27 0.91 18.89
C SER A 85 5.00 0.86 18.04
N HIS A 86 3.91 1.45 18.53
CA HIS A 86 2.67 1.59 17.78
C HIS A 86 2.86 2.40 16.49
N ASN A 87 3.53 3.54 16.56
CA ASN A 87 3.77 4.41 15.41
C ASN A 87 4.66 3.73 14.36
N VAL A 88 5.69 3.00 14.79
CA VAL A 88 6.55 2.20 13.89
C VAL A 88 5.74 1.13 13.19
N ALA A 89 4.91 0.38 13.91
CA ALA A 89 4.06 -0.65 13.32
C ALA A 89 3.03 -0.06 12.33
N LEU A 90 2.42 1.06 12.69
CA LEU A 90 1.45 1.76 11.83
C LEU A 90 2.11 2.24 10.53
N ALA A 91 3.27 2.90 10.63
CA ALA A 91 4.02 3.37 9.47
C ALA A 91 4.53 2.22 8.59
N ALA A 92 5.04 1.14 9.19
CA ALA A 92 5.46 -0.05 8.46
C ALA A 92 4.27 -0.65 7.68
N LYS A 93 3.12 -0.83 8.34
CA LYS A 93 1.91 -1.35 7.70
C LYS A 93 1.45 -0.49 6.52
N SER A 94 1.51 0.84 6.64
CA SER A 94 1.08 1.74 5.57
C SER A 94 2.00 1.74 4.34
N THR A 95 3.24 1.28 4.50
CA THR A 95 4.25 1.21 3.42
C THR A 95 4.49 -0.21 2.91
N SER A 96 3.80 -1.21 3.47
CA SER A 96 3.87 -2.60 3.02
C SER A 96 3.01 -2.83 1.78
N ASP A 97 3.37 -3.84 1.01
CA ASP A 97 2.60 -4.37 -0.12
C ASP A 97 2.28 -3.33 -1.20
N VAL A 98 3.16 -2.35 -1.38
CA VAL A 98 3.03 -1.34 -2.44
C VAL A 98 3.67 -1.88 -3.71
N LEU A 99 2.86 -2.06 -4.73
CA LEU A 99 3.33 -2.40 -6.07
C LEU A 99 3.64 -1.12 -6.84
N LEU A 100 4.79 -1.11 -7.50
CA LEU A 100 5.20 -0.03 -8.42
C LEU A 100 5.43 -0.64 -9.80
N MET A 101 4.75 -0.10 -10.80
CA MET A 101 5.05 -0.42 -12.19
C MET A 101 6.25 0.39 -12.69
N PRO A 102 6.91 -0.03 -13.77
CA PRO A 102 8.03 0.71 -14.33
C PRO A 102 7.69 2.19 -14.58
N GLY A 103 8.50 3.10 -14.04
CA GLY A 103 8.31 4.55 -14.13
C GLY A 103 7.42 5.17 -13.05
N GLU A 104 6.86 4.37 -12.14
CA GLU A 104 6.09 4.90 -11.01
C GLU A 104 7.01 5.26 -9.83
N SER A 105 6.58 6.26 -9.06
CA SER A 105 7.29 6.75 -7.89
C SER A 105 6.55 6.42 -6.60
N PHE A 106 7.32 5.99 -5.59
CA PHE A 106 6.84 5.77 -4.23
C PHE A 106 7.12 6.99 -3.35
N SER A 107 6.12 7.47 -2.64
CA SER A 107 6.30 8.53 -1.65
C SER A 107 5.96 8.05 -0.23
N TYR A 108 6.98 7.90 0.61
CA TYR A 108 6.82 7.53 2.02
C TYR A 108 5.80 8.44 2.74
N ASN A 109 5.88 9.75 2.51
CA ASN A 109 4.97 10.69 3.15
C ASN A 109 3.52 10.58 2.66
N LYS A 110 3.30 10.23 1.39
CA LYS A 110 1.94 9.95 0.89
C LYS A 110 1.37 8.70 1.55
N GLN A 111 2.16 7.62 1.65
CA GLN A 111 1.71 6.36 2.22
C GLN A 111 1.40 6.46 3.72
N THR A 112 2.27 7.12 4.49
CA THR A 112 2.07 7.27 5.93
C THR A 112 1.07 8.36 6.31
N GLY A 113 0.77 9.29 5.41
CA GLY A 113 -0.13 10.40 5.63
C GLY A 113 0.34 11.38 6.71
N SER A 114 -0.54 12.27 7.14
CA SER A 114 -0.26 13.21 8.23
C SER A 114 -0.17 12.48 9.57
N ARG A 115 0.85 12.82 10.38
CA ARG A 115 1.09 12.20 11.68
C ARG A 115 0.20 12.88 12.73
N THR A 116 -1.07 12.49 12.75
CA THR A 116 -2.10 13.02 13.66
C THR A 116 -2.74 11.89 14.45
N THR A 117 -3.38 12.25 15.56
CA THR A 117 -4.16 11.28 16.35
C THR A 117 -5.35 10.72 15.57
N SER A 118 -5.96 11.52 14.69
CA SER A 118 -7.06 11.07 13.81
C SER A 118 -6.60 9.99 12.82
N ASN A 119 -5.33 9.98 12.43
CA ASN A 119 -4.72 8.95 11.59
C ASN A 119 -4.13 7.79 12.42
N GLY A 120 -4.39 7.75 13.73
CA GLY A 120 -4.00 6.67 14.61
C GLY A 120 -2.60 6.81 15.23
N TYR A 121 -1.87 7.90 14.97
CA TYR A 121 -0.55 8.10 15.59
C TYR A 121 -0.67 8.51 17.06
N LYS A 122 0.28 8.05 17.87
CA LYS A 122 0.36 8.27 19.32
C LYS A 122 1.52 9.20 19.68
N ASN A 123 1.44 9.77 20.87
CA ASN A 123 2.57 10.49 21.48
C ASN A 123 3.75 9.54 21.70
N ALA A 124 4.92 10.03 21.36
CA ALA A 124 6.20 9.39 21.59
C ALA A 124 7.32 10.44 21.41
N PRO A 125 8.56 10.17 21.85
CA PRO A 125 9.66 11.10 21.64
C PRO A 125 9.88 11.43 20.15
N VAL A 126 9.88 12.73 19.83
CA VAL A 126 10.17 13.32 18.51
C VAL A 126 11.35 14.27 18.63
N ILE A 127 12.03 14.50 17.52
CA ILE A 127 13.13 15.45 17.42
C ILE A 127 12.62 16.71 16.73
N VAL A 128 12.63 17.83 17.45
CA VAL A 128 12.24 19.13 16.92
C VAL A 128 13.37 20.12 17.17
N GLN A 129 13.92 20.70 16.09
CA GLN A 129 15.04 21.66 16.15
C GLN A 129 16.25 21.15 16.97
N GLY A 130 16.58 19.86 16.84
CA GLY A 130 17.69 19.25 17.57
C GLY A 130 17.40 18.88 19.03
N VAL A 131 16.17 19.04 19.51
CA VAL A 131 15.78 18.69 20.89
C VAL A 131 14.77 17.54 20.86
N VAL A 132 14.94 16.60 21.77
CA VAL A 132 13.97 15.52 22.00
C VAL A 132 12.86 16.01 22.89
N GLN A 133 11.61 15.91 22.41
CA GLN A 133 10.41 16.26 23.17
C GLN A 133 9.26 15.31 22.87
N GLU A 134 8.22 15.32 23.68
CA GLU A 134 7.02 14.55 23.39
C GLU A 134 6.24 15.15 22.22
N GLY A 135 5.80 14.29 21.30
CA GLY A 135 5.03 14.70 20.13
C GLY A 135 4.36 13.52 19.43
N ILE A 136 3.43 13.81 18.54
CA ILE A 136 2.70 12.79 17.80
C ILE A 136 3.55 12.23 16.67
N GLY A 137 3.57 10.89 16.50
CA GLY A 137 4.26 10.23 15.40
C GLY A 137 5.75 9.95 15.64
N GLY A 138 6.23 10.06 16.88
CA GLY A 138 7.61 9.66 17.21
C GLY A 138 7.89 8.21 16.83
N GLY A 139 9.03 7.97 16.17
CA GLY A 139 9.45 6.65 15.68
C GLY A 139 9.23 6.41 14.18
N VAL A 140 8.39 7.19 13.50
CA VAL A 140 8.07 7.00 12.07
C VAL A 140 9.33 7.10 11.18
N CYS A 141 10.30 7.95 11.54
CA CYS A 141 11.57 8.06 10.82
C CYS A 141 12.41 6.77 10.84
N GLN A 142 12.22 5.91 11.85
CA GLN A 142 12.87 4.59 11.91
C GLN A 142 12.48 3.76 10.68
N VAL A 143 11.19 3.76 10.33
CA VAL A 143 10.68 3.01 9.18
C VAL A 143 11.21 3.60 7.87
N SER A 144 11.18 4.94 7.72
CA SER A 144 11.68 5.57 6.49
C SER A 144 13.19 5.33 6.29
N SER A 145 14.00 5.36 7.34
CA SER A 145 15.45 5.08 7.25
C SER A 145 15.71 3.62 6.91
N THR A 146 14.92 2.70 7.45
CA THR A 146 15.04 1.27 7.14
C THR A 146 14.66 1.01 5.68
N LEU A 147 13.53 1.54 5.23
CA LEU A 147 13.07 1.42 3.84
C LEU A 147 14.08 2.06 2.86
N TYR A 148 14.59 3.25 3.17
CA TYR A 148 15.59 3.93 2.36
C TYR A 148 16.80 3.05 2.09
N ASN A 149 17.36 2.41 3.13
CA ASN A 149 18.51 1.52 2.96
C ASN A 149 18.15 0.28 2.13
N ALA A 150 16.97 -0.32 2.32
CA ALA A 150 16.54 -1.45 1.50
C ALA A 150 16.43 -1.05 0.00
N VAL A 151 15.89 0.13 -0.28
CA VAL A 151 15.75 0.69 -1.64
C VAL A 151 17.12 0.97 -2.27
N LEU A 152 18.09 1.48 -1.50
CA LEU A 152 19.47 1.64 -1.96
C LEU A 152 20.13 0.30 -2.32
N TYR A 153 19.95 -0.73 -1.49
CA TYR A 153 20.47 -2.08 -1.80
C TYR A 153 19.78 -2.70 -3.02
N ALA A 154 18.52 -2.35 -3.27
CA ALA A 154 17.80 -2.76 -4.47
C ALA A 154 18.27 -2.04 -5.75
N GLY A 155 19.13 -1.02 -5.63
CA GLY A 155 19.64 -0.23 -6.76
C GLY A 155 18.58 0.69 -7.39
N LEU A 156 17.51 1.03 -6.65
CA LEU A 156 16.47 1.93 -7.14
C LEU A 156 16.87 3.40 -6.96
N GLU A 157 16.39 4.25 -7.84
CA GLU A 157 16.65 5.68 -7.81
C GLU A 157 15.95 6.35 -6.63
N ILE A 158 16.65 7.26 -5.97
CA ILE A 158 16.14 8.10 -4.89
C ILE A 158 15.89 9.51 -5.41
N GLU A 159 14.65 9.87 -5.64
CA GLU A 159 14.28 11.19 -6.14
C GLU A 159 14.54 12.30 -5.11
N SER A 160 14.22 12.04 -3.85
CA SER A 160 14.32 13.05 -2.79
C SER A 160 14.47 12.43 -1.41
N ILE A 161 15.37 13.02 -0.62
CA ILE A 161 15.57 12.68 0.79
C ILE A 161 15.77 13.96 1.61
N LYS A 162 15.27 13.97 2.84
CA LYS A 162 15.54 15.03 3.82
C LYS A 162 16.06 14.40 5.11
N ASN A 163 17.26 14.77 5.48
CA ASN A 163 17.90 14.29 6.71
C ASN A 163 17.26 14.88 7.97
N HIS A 164 17.44 14.19 9.07
CA HIS A 164 17.18 14.72 10.41
C HIS A 164 18.12 15.88 10.75
N SER A 165 17.66 16.74 11.65
CA SER A 165 18.48 17.84 12.20
C SER A 165 19.49 17.36 13.25
N ILE A 166 19.37 16.14 13.73
CA ILE A 166 20.36 15.46 14.58
C ILE A 166 20.91 14.27 13.80
N PRO A 167 22.25 14.05 13.79
CA PRO A 167 22.87 12.91 13.14
C PRO A 167 22.42 11.56 13.72
#